data_d349154262c37a36bb8e710408f3945a
#
_entry.id   d349154262c37a36bb8e710408f3945a
#
_cell.length_a   1.000
_cell.length_b   1.000
_cell.length_c   1.000
_cell.angle_alpha   90.00
_cell.angle_beta   90.00
_cell.angle_gamma   90.00
#
_symmetry.space_group_name_H-M   'P 1'
#
loop_
_entity.id
_entity.type
_entity.pdbx_description
1 polymer ?
#
loop_
_entity_poly.entity_id
_entity_poly.type
_entity_poly.pdbx_seq_one_letter_code
_entity_poly.pdbx_strand_id
1 'polypeptide(L)'
;MNIYTRCQIGLLSFIMIYLNGCASHLYQSVDLQEYLKGFLGKSSASIQQDINLRSLGFQVANTPQKTSNQLIYTILCPLSIPIPMVSNVDMRGGSVPIQSGNLSGNSYDLNFNCKVIFQLKNDIAESIQYEGKAC
;
A
#
# COMPACT_ATOMS: atom_id res chain seq x y z
N MET A 1 44.76 -19.68 -32.59
CA MET A 1 43.51 -19.14 -32.03
C MET A 1 43.46 -17.67 -32.42
N ASN A 2 42.62 -17.33 -33.42
CA ASN A 2 42.66 -16.06 -34.13
C ASN A 2 42.22 -14.89 -33.25
N ILE A 3 42.87 -13.72 -33.39
CA ILE A 3 42.57 -12.47 -32.65
C ILE A 3 41.10 -12.07 -32.75
N TYR A 4 40.45 -12.39 -33.90
CA TYR A 4 39.01 -12.16 -34.10
C TYR A 4 38.10 -12.92 -33.12
N THR A 5 38.47 -14.15 -32.78
CA THR A 5 37.70 -15.02 -31.86
C THR A 5 37.78 -14.48 -30.43
N ARG A 6 38.92 -13.93 -30.04
CA ARG A 6 39.08 -13.32 -28.70
C ARG A 6 38.31 -12.01 -28.57
N CYS A 7 38.24 -11.20 -29.66
CA CYS A 7 37.51 -9.95 -29.68
C CYS A 7 35.97 -10.21 -29.63
N GLN A 8 35.47 -11.24 -30.31
CA GLN A 8 34.04 -11.59 -30.28
C GLN A 8 33.60 -12.11 -28.91
N ILE A 9 34.42 -12.90 -28.23
CA ILE A 9 34.10 -13.41 -26.88
C ILE A 9 34.10 -12.25 -25.86
N GLY A 10 35.02 -11.31 -25.98
CA GLY A 10 35.04 -10.10 -25.14
C GLY A 10 33.82 -9.22 -25.32
N LEU A 11 33.35 -9.03 -26.55
CA LEU A 11 32.20 -8.20 -26.87
C LEU A 11 30.89 -8.82 -26.36
N LEU A 12 30.73 -10.14 -26.51
CA LEU A 12 29.58 -10.90 -26.00
C LEU A 12 29.52 -10.88 -24.46
N SER A 13 30.68 -10.97 -23.79
CA SER A 13 30.74 -10.91 -22.33
C SER A 13 30.37 -9.51 -21.79
N PHE A 14 30.70 -8.44 -22.54
CA PHE A 14 30.38 -7.06 -22.13
C PHE A 14 28.90 -6.75 -22.29
N ILE A 15 28.21 -7.32 -23.28
CA ILE A 15 26.77 -7.13 -23.50
C ILE A 15 25.95 -7.82 -22.40
N MET A 16 26.41 -8.94 -21.84
CA MET A 16 25.71 -9.65 -20.76
C MET A 16 25.72 -8.89 -19.42
N ILE A 17 26.66 -7.96 -19.23
CA ILE A 17 26.76 -7.16 -17.98
C ILE A 17 25.73 -6.02 -17.96
N TYR A 18 25.30 -5.53 -19.13
CA TYR A 18 24.33 -4.44 -19.21
C TYR A 18 22.85 -4.87 -19.10
N LEU A 19 22.57 -6.17 -19.14
CA LEU A 19 21.20 -6.72 -19.01
C LEU A 19 20.70 -6.92 -17.59
N ASN A 20 21.51 -6.56 -16.58
CA ASN A 20 21.09 -6.58 -15.16
C ASN A 20 20.36 -5.29 -14.73
N GLY A 21 19.84 -4.53 -15.69
CA GLY A 21 19.05 -3.34 -15.42
C GLY A 21 17.59 -3.67 -15.16
N CYS A 22 17.10 -3.19 -14.05
CA CYS A 22 15.71 -3.21 -13.58
C CYS A 22 15.24 -4.54 -12.99
N ALA A 23 15.81 -4.92 -11.86
CA ALA A 23 14.97 -5.47 -10.82
C ALA A 23 14.03 -4.35 -10.39
N SER A 24 12.87 -4.24 -11.04
CA SER A 24 11.75 -3.51 -10.50
C SER A 24 11.60 -4.02 -9.07
N HIS A 25 11.77 -3.16 -8.08
CA HIS A 25 11.28 -3.39 -6.74
C HIS A 25 9.79 -3.70 -6.93
N LEU A 26 9.48 -4.98 -7.06
CA LEU A 26 8.17 -5.49 -6.77
C LEU A 26 7.95 -5.06 -5.32
N TYR A 27 7.22 -3.98 -5.16
CA TYR A 27 6.62 -3.61 -3.89
C TYR A 27 5.77 -4.81 -3.53
N GLN A 28 6.37 -5.71 -2.76
CA GLN A 28 5.70 -6.90 -2.27
C GLN A 28 4.69 -6.34 -1.28
N SER A 29 3.48 -6.14 -1.77
CA SER A 29 2.36 -5.83 -0.89
C SER A 29 2.29 -6.97 0.10
N VAL A 30 2.78 -6.69 1.32
CA VAL A 30 2.69 -7.66 2.42
C VAL A 30 1.21 -7.98 2.55
N ASP A 31 0.85 -9.24 2.35
CA ASP A 31 -0.53 -9.65 2.55
C ASP A 31 -0.87 -9.42 4.02
N LEU A 32 -1.71 -8.41 4.25
CA LEU A 32 -2.15 -8.05 5.59
C LEU A 32 -2.74 -9.25 6.33
N GLN A 33 -3.46 -10.10 5.62
CA GLN A 33 -4.09 -11.28 6.23
C GLN A 33 -3.04 -12.29 6.68
N GLU A 34 -2.00 -12.53 5.88
CA GLU A 34 -0.92 -13.44 6.24
C GLU A 34 -0.12 -12.90 7.43
N TYR A 35 0.20 -11.60 7.41
CA TYR A 35 0.88 -10.95 8.53
C TYR A 35 0.07 -11.08 9.83
N LEU A 36 -1.23 -10.81 9.78
CA LEU A 36 -2.10 -10.87 10.96
C LEU A 36 -2.30 -12.28 11.50
N LYS A 37 -2.31 -13.30 10.64
CA LYS A 37 -2.38 -14.71 11.07
C LYS A 37 -1.24 -15.11 12.00
N GLY A 38 -0.07 -14.49 11.85
CA GLY A 38 1.07 -14.71 12.75
C GLY A 38 0.84 -14.30 14.21
N PHE A 39 -0.25 -13.59 14.49
CA PHE A 39 -0.63 -13.17 15.84
C PHE A 39 -1.70 -14.07 16.49
N LEU A 40 -2.25 -15.04 15.77
CA LEU A 40 -3.16 -16.02 16.36
C LEU A 40 -2.42 -16.86 17.42
N GLY A 41 -3.08 -17.13 18.52
CA GLY A 41 -2.52 -17.83 19.66
C GLY A 41 -1.68 -16.95 20.60
N LYS A 42 -1.45 -15.68 20.29
CA LYS A 42 -0.78 -14.73 21.17
C LYS A 42 -1.74 -14.01 22.10
N SER A 43 -1.23 -13.55 23.25
CA SER A 43 -2.01 -12.71 24.17
C SER A 43 -2.26 -11.31 23.58
N SER A 44 -3.33 -10.67 24.02
CA SER A 44 -3.64 -9.30 23.56
C SER A 44 -2.52 -8.31 23.87
N ALA A 45 -1.83 -8.47 24.99
CA ALA A 45 -0.69 -7.63 25.36
C ALA A 45 0.48 -7.80 24.39
N SER A 46 0.83 -9.06 24.04
CA SER A 46 1.88 -9.35 23.06
C SER A 46 1.51 -8.80 21.68
N ILE A 47 0.24 -8.93 21.27
CA ILE A 47 -0.23 -8.38 20.00
C ILE A 47 -0.05 -6.85 19.98
N GLN A 48 -0.43 -6.15 21.03
CA GLN A 48 -0.29 -4.69 21.11
C GLN A 48 1.17 -4.23 21.07
N GLN A 49 2.09 -5.03 21.60
CA GLN A 49 3.52 -4.73 21.61
C GLN A 49 4.19 -5.01 20.26
N ASP A 50 3.85 -6.15 19.65
CA ASP A 50 4.55 -6.66 18.46
C ASP A 50 3.96 -6.17 17.14
N ILE A 51 2.65 -5.83 17.11
CA ILE A 51 1.98 -5.46 15.87
C ILE A 51 2.41 -4.06 15.40
N ASN A 52 2.97 -3.98 14.20
CA ASN A 52 3.39 -2.72 13.61
C ASN A 52 2.84 -2.55 12.19
N LEU A 53 1.55 -2.22 12.10
CA LEU A 53 0.88 -1.98 10.81
C LEU A 53 1.43 -0.76 10.07
N ARG A 54 1.98 0.22 10.80
CA ARG A 54 2.56 1.43 10.19
C ARG A 54 3.84 1.13 9.41
N SER A 55 4.66 0.18 9.87
CA SER A 55 5.87 -0.24 9.15
C SER A 55 5.54 -0.94 7.83
N LEU A 56 4.31 -1.47 7.70
CA LEU A 56 3.79 -2.07 6.48
C LEU A 56 3.13 -1.03 5.54
N GLY A 57 3.15 0.26 5.91
CA GLY A 57 2.59 1.35 5.12
C GLY A 57 1.11 1.65 5.41
N PHE A 58 0.48 0.97 6.38
CA PHE A 58 -0.91 1.25 6.73
C PHE A 58 -1.04 2.45 7.67
N GLN A 59 -2.02 3.31 7.40
CA GLN A 59 -2.44 4.34 8.33
C GLN A 59 -3.38 3.73 9.37
N VAL A 60 -3.04 3.85 10.64
CA VAL A 60 -3.81 3.25 11.74
C VAL A 60 -4.28 4.34 12.68
N ALA A 61 -5.54 4.25 13.13
CA ALA A 61 -6.05 5.10 14.20
C ALA A 61 -5.18 4.95 15.46
N ASN A 62 -5.04 6.02 16.23
CA ASN A 62 -3.96 6.16 17.22
C ASN A 62 -3.98 5.11 18.34
N THR A 63 -5.15 4.55 18.70
CA THR A 63 -5.23 3.63 19.83
C THR A 63 -6.11 2.43 19.48
N PRO A 64 -5.60 1.19 19.63
CA PRO A 64 -6.44 0.01 19.50
C PRO A 64 -7.49 -0.01 20.62
N GLN A 65 -8.68 -0.46 20.29
CA GLN A 65 -9.75 -0.63 21.26
C GLN A 65 -9.71 -2.06 21.80
N LYS A 66 -9.58 -2.21 23.12
CA LYS A 66 -9.60 -3.51 23.78
C LYS A 66 -10.86 -3.64 24.63
N THR A 67 -11.55 -4.74 24.47
CA THR A 67 -12.65 -5.21 25.34
C THR A 67 -12.26 -6.54 26.00
N SER A 68 -13.13 -7.12 26.79
CA SER A 68 -12.88 -8.43 27.43
C SER A 68 -12.59 -9.57 26.44
N ASN A 69 -13.19 -9.49 25.26
CA ASN A 69 -13.17 -10.58 24.26
C ASN A 69 -12.77 -10.10 22.84
N GLN A 70 -12.37 -8.85 22.69
CA GLN A 70 -11.94 -8.32 21.39
C GLN A 70 -10.81 -7.32 21.53
N LEU A 71 -9.91 -7.35 20.54
CA LEU A 71 -8.89 -6.31 20.33
C LEU A 71 -9.04 -5.80 18.89
N ILE A 72 -9.35 -4.50 18.74
CA ILE A 72 -9.75 -3.89 17.47
C ILE A 72 -8.72 -2.86 17.04
N TYR A 73 -8.20 -3.02 15.83
CA TYR A 73 -7.38 -2.04 15.12
C TYR A 73 -8.19 -1.44 13.99
N THR A 74 -8.17 -0.11 13.87
CA THR A 74 -8.83 0.58 12.75
C THR A 74 -7.77 1.10 11.78
N ILE A 75 -7.77 0.54 10.57
CA ILE A 75 -6.92 0.96 9.47
C ILE A 75 -7.68 2.02 8.66
N LEU A 76 -7.02 3.13 8.38
CA LEU A 76 -7.58 4.24 7.62
C LEU A 76 -7.10 4.14 6.18
N CYS A 77 -8.03 4.22 5.24
CA CYS A 77 -7.75 4.20 3.80
C CYS A 77 -8.35 5.47 3.17
N PRO A 78 -7.72 6.63 3.39
CA PRO A 78 -8.20 7.88 2.78
C PRO A 78 -8.03 7.80 1.26
N LEU A 79 -9.09 8.07 0.53
CA LEU A 79 -9.10 8.17 -0.93
C LEU A 79 -9.50 9.59 -1.32
N SER A 80 -8.58 10.31 -1.93
CA SER A 80 -8.84 11.64 -2.48
C SER A 80 -9.10 11.54 -3.97
N ILE A 81 -10.31 11.87 -4.39
CA ILE A 81 -10.71 11.85 -5.80
C ILE A 81 -10.67 13.28 -6.32
N PRO A 82 -9.75 13.62 -7.26
CA PRO A 82 -9.74 14.94 -7.86
C PRO A 82 -10.99 15.12 -8.71
N ILE A 83 -11.73 16.19 -8.48
CA ILE A 83 -12.88 16.56 -9.32
C ILE A 83 -12.32 17.39 -10.47
N PRO A 84 -12.46 16.93 -11.73
CA PRO A 84 -12.08 17.75 -12.87
C PRO A 84 -12.99 18.98 -12.91
N MET A 85 -12.42 20.15 -12.68
CA MET A 85 -13.14 21.38 -12.97
C MET A 85 -13.34 21.48 -14.47
N VAL A 86 -14.57 21.36 -14.93
CA VAL A 86 -14.95 21.75 -16.28
C VAL A 86 -14.88 23.29 -16.30
N SER A 87 -13.75 23.85 -16.70
CA SER A 87 -13.68 25.24 -17.06
C SER A 87 -14.72 25.44 -18.18
N ASN A 88 -15.64 26.38 -17.98
CA ASN A 88 -16.63 26.74 -18.98
C ASN A 88 -15.92 26.94 -20.32
N VAL A 89 -16.07 25.97 -21.21
CA VAL A 89 -15.57 26.08 -22.59
C VAL A 89 -16.50 27.02 -23.27
N ASP A 90 -16.14 28.31 -23.34
CA ASP A 90 -16.76 29.23 -24.26
C ASP A 90 -16.59 28.67 -25.68
N MET A 91 -17.67 28.18 -26.23
CA MET A 91 -17.77 27.64 -27.62
C MET A 91 -17.64 28.76 -28.64
N ARG A 92 -16.61 29.58 -28.59
CA ARG A 92 -16.24 30.52 -29.63
C ARG A 92 -14.78 30.27 -30.03
N GLY A 93 -14.64 29.34 -30.97
CA GLY A 93 -13.52 29.12 -31.89
C GLY A 93 -12.14 29.64 -31.43
N GLY A 94 -11.45 28.89 -30.59
CA GLY A 94 -10.06 29.17 -30.21
C GLY A 94 -9.43 27.96 -29.54
N SER A 95 -8.24 27.63 -29.98
CA SER A 95 -7.41 26.56 -29.40
C SER A 95 -7.38 26.65 -27.89
N VAL A 96 -7.80 25.58 -27.23
CA VAL A 96 -7.81 25.45 -25.75
C VAL A 96 -6.36 25.39 -25.27
N PRO A 97 -5.84 26.39 -24.56
CA PRO A 97 -4.55 26.24 -23.91
C PRO A 97 -4.74 25.21 -22.76
N ILE A 98 -4.08 24.08 -22.87
CA ILE A 98 -3.93 23.16 -21.74
C ILE A 98 -3.07 23.90 -20.70
N GLN A 99 -3.70 24.63 -19.80
CA GLN A 99 -3.01 25.17 -18.65
C GLN A 99 -2.69 23.99 -17.72
N SER A 100 -1.46 23.49 -17.85
CA SER A 100 -0.80 22.68 -16.86
C SER A 100 -0.43 23.56 -15.65
N GLY A 101 -1.41 24.07 -14.94
CA GLY A 101 -1.21 24.95 -13.81
C GLY A 101 -2.10 24.55 -12.64
N ASN A 102 -1.45 24.17 -11.53
CA ASN A 102 -2.00 24.04 -10.18
C ASN A 102 -3.47 23.58 -10.14
N LEU A 103 -3.66 22.29 -10.20
CA LEU A 103 -4.92 21.65 -9.83
C LEU A 103 -5.12 21.77 -8.31
N SER A 104 -5.29 22.99 -7.83
CA SER A 104 -5.93 23.25 -6.54
C SER A 104 -7.44 23.05 -6.73
N GLY A 105 -7.78 21.91 -7.33
CA GLY A 105 -9.14 21.50 -7.55
C GLY A 105 -9.72 20.94 -6.26
N ASN A 106 -10.99 21.21 -6.02
CA ASN A 106 -11.74 20.56 -4.97
C ASN A 106 -11.60 19.05 -5.14
N SER A 107 -11.04 18.39 -4.12
CA SER A 107 -10.99 16.94 -4.05
C SER A 107 -12.15 16.45 -3.19
N TYR A 108 -12.70 15.31 -3.57
CA TYR A 108 -13.68 14.62 -2.73
C TYR A 108 -12.92 13.61 -1.88
N ASP A 109 -12.80 13.87 -0.59
CA ASP A 109 -12.09 13.01 0.34
C ASP A 109 -13.05 11.96 0.92
N LEU A 110 -12.84 10.71 0.54
CA LEU A 110 -13.56 9.56 1.08
C LEU A 110 -12.70 8.89 2.15
N ASN A 111 -13.19 8.87 3.37
CA ASN A 111 -12.53 8.21 4.48
C ASN A 111 -13.08 6.79 4.63
N PHE A 112 -12.47 5.85 3.92
CA PHE A 112 -12.75 4.44 4.13
C PHE A 112 -11.95 3.92 5.32
N ASN A 113 -12.52 2.96 6.02
CA ASN A 113 -11.82 2.27 7.10
C ASN A 113 -12.00 0.76 7.00
N CYS A 114 -11.03 0.03 7.56
CA CYS A 114 -11.05 -1.38 7.79
C CYS A 114 -10.77 -1.64 9.26
N LYS A 115 -11.67 -2.30 9.96
CA LYS A 115 -11.46 -2.77 11.31
C LYS A 115 -10.95 -4.20 11.29
N VAL A 116 -9.82 -4.41 11.88
CA VAL A 116 -9.25 -5.73 12.16
C VAL A 116 -9.60 -6.09 13.59
N ILE A 117 -10.36 -7.14 13.78
CA ILE A 117 -10.91 -7.53 15.08
C ILE A 117 -10.34 -8.90 15.45
N PHE A 118 -9.43 -8.94 16.43
CA PHE A 118 -9.00 -10.18 17.05
C PHE A 118 -10.05 -10.60 18.08
N GLN A 119 -10.65 -11.77 17.89
CA GLN A 119 -11.52 -12.38 18.88
C GLN A 119 -10.67 -13.05 19.95
N LEU A 120 -10.87 -12.63 21.20
CA LEU A 120 -10.08 -13.09 22.33
C LEU A 120 -10.88 -14.09 23.16
N LYS A 121 -10.21 -15.18 23.56
CA LYS A 121 -10.69 -16.09 24.59
C LYS A 121 -9.61 -16.26 25.63
N ASN A 122 -9.93 -15.95 26.87
CA ASN A 122 -8.95 -15.91 27.97
C ASN A 122 -7.73 -15.03 27.64
N ASP A 123 -7.98 -13.87 27.01
CA ASP A 123 -6.96 -12.91 26.55
C ASP A 123 -6.05 -13.42 25.39
N ILE A 124 -6.34 -14.56 24.79
CA ILE A 124 -5.61 -15.15 23.65
C ILE A 124 -6.42 -14.97 22.37
N ALA A 125 -5.78 -14.56 21.29
CA ALA A 125 -6.43 -14.40 19.99
C ALA A 125 -6.74 -15.76 19.35
N GLU A 126 -8.01 -16.10 19.18
CA GLU A 126 -8.45 -17.33 18.53
C GLU A 126 -8.75 -17.15 17.04
N SER A 127 -9.28 -15.99 16.65
CA SER A 127 -9.64 -15.71 15.27
C SER A 127 -9.55 -14.23 14.94
N ILE A 128 -9.54 -13.92 13.64
CA ILE A 128 -9.50 -12.57 13.13
C ILE A 128 -10.73 -12.35 12.26
N GLN A 129 -11.41 -11.24 12.46
CA GLN A 129 -12.51 -10.78 11.64
C GLN A 129 -12.18 -9.42 11.02
N TYR A 130 -12.74 -9.16 9.86
CA TYR A 130 -12.55 -7.91 9.13
C TYR A 130 -13.91 -7.26 8.92
N GLU A 131 -14.01 -5.97 9.24
CA GLU A 131 -15.23 -5.17 9.10
C GLU A 131 -14.91 -3.83 8.46
N GLY A 132 -15.59 -3.50 7.37
CA GLY A 132 -15.45 -2.21 6.70
C GLY A 132 -15.37 -2.33 5.18
N LYS A 133 -15.52 -1.18 4.50
CA LYS A 133 -15.52 -1.12 3.02
C LYS A 133 -14.12 -1.16 2.41
N ALA A 134 -13.10 -0.97 3.23
CA ALA A 134 -11.70 -0.94 2.79
C ALA A 134 -10.91 -2.19 3.23
N CYS A 135 -11.59 -3.22 3.72
CA CYS A 135 -11.02 -4.53 3.93
C CYS A 135 -11.15 -5.32 2.61
#